data_3fb35d6d9b69a68f845f5b8d73ad6e49
#
_entry.id   3fb35d6d9b69a68f845f5b8d73ad6e49
#
_cell.length_a   1.000
_cell.length_b   1.000
_cell.length_c   1.000
_cell.angle_alpha   90.00
_cell.angle_beta   90.00
_cell.angle_gamma   90.00
#
_symmetry.space_group_name_H-M   'P 1'
#
loop_
_entity.id
_entity.type
_entity.pdbx_description
1 polymer ?
#
loop_
_entity_poly.entity_id
_entity_poly.type
_entity_poly.pdbx_seq_one_letter_code
_entity_poly.pdbx_strand_id
1 'polypeptide(L)'
;MPEVSEVIGIGLAGGQGVRARPLTLKAPGYLRSKAAMSFLGRRLIRWVIEILSSEGIKDYYVIAHGKENRYQIKVLIGYGEGFGVDVKYSPVKYDSQSMGSADSALRMLDHWDITQTALVFPTDSIIDFDLEPMLRAHRETGAVATIAAMVREPDEVAEKYGVMLADTNGRVQEFVEKPTLTELREHFQVPNDEEFRQLPLRTNAGFYLIESKALRELASEPEIVKLRQRRLDFGKDLLPWLVGNGYLVQSYPARRIGDLGNVEDYIETMVDVLNGNFESVDRLLGPPFDPERHVWIAPETLAMRDSTSGMTLAEKIGEGMVTIGPAVRMGRFCEIHPGVTITESNLDDDIEVHRDARIERTQIRDGAIIGPAASLSDVVVGSMSEVRSEPYNPTAIEAHVALGDEVTVYPGVHLTGGISVYPRLKLPSGIRVPPGTEMTGPADVLRYL
;
A
#
# COMPACT_ATOMS: atom_id res chain seq x y z
N MET A 1 23.22 18.54 -15.46
CA MET A 1 22.04 17.63 -15.41
C MET A 1 21.13 18.13 -14.30
N PRO A 2 19.82 18.02 -14.40
CA PRO A 2 18.96 18.40 -13.31
C PRO A 2 19.21 17.46 -12.12
N GLU A 3 19.56 18.01 -10.98
CA GLU A 3 19.76 17.19 -9.78
C GLU A 3 18.43 16.90 -9.13
N VAL A 4 18.15 15.64 -8.87
CA VAL A 4 16.94 15.21 -8.12
C VAL A 4 16.91 15.85 -6.73
N SER A 5 18.06 16.20 -6.18
CA SER A 5 18.18 16.92 -4.90
C SER A 5 17.52 18.32 -4.89
N GLU A 6 17.21 18.90 -6.05
CA GLU A 6 16.42 20.13 -6.15
C GLU A 6 14.91 19.91 -6.12
N VAL A 7 14.45 18.63 -6.24
CA VAL A 7 13.02 18.25 -6.16
C VAL A 7 12.64 18.09 -4.72
N ILE A 8 11.50 18.64 -4.34
CA ILE A 8 10.90 18.41 -3.02
C ILE A 8 9.79 17.35 -3.10
N GLY A 9 9.56 16.65 -2.00
CA GLY A 9 8.45 15.69 -1.87
C GLY A 9 7.24 16.29 -1.18
N ILE A 10 6.04 16.14 -1.75
CA ILE A 10 4.78 16.49 -1.09
C ILE A 10 3.96 15.23 -0.85
N GLY A 11 3.97 14.74 0.37
CA GLY A 11 3.25 13.52 0.77
C GLY A 11 1.80 13.79 1.15
N LEU A 12 0.87 13.16 0.45
CA LEU A 12 -0.57 13.24 0.71
C LEU A 12 -1.00 12.12 1.67
N ALA A 13 -1.24 12.44 2.93
CA ALA A 13 -1.58 11.50 3.99
C ALA A 13 -2.96 11.79 4.61
N GLY A 14 -3.99 11.95 3.79
CA GLY A 14 -5.34 12.34 4.21
C GLY A 14 -6.41 11.25 4.17
N GLY A 15 -6.10 10.08 3.61
CA GLY A 15 -7.08 9.01 3.40
C GLY A 15 -7.50 8.28 4.68
N GLN A 16 -8.83 8.04 4.85
CA GLN A 16 -9.36 7.30 6.01
C GLN A 16 -9.20 5.77 5.89
N GLY A 17 -8.83 5.24 4.73
CA GLY A 17 -8.60 3.82 4.51
C GLY A 17 -9.79 2.90 4.77
N VAL A 18 -11.01 3.35 4.50
CA VAL A 18 -12.24 2.58 4.80
C VAL A 18 -12.25 1.23 4.10
N ARG A 19 -11.84 1.16 2.84
CA ARG A 19 -11.80 -0.09 2.05
C ARG A 19 -10.75 -1.10 2.55
N ALA A 20 -9.74 -0.62 3.28
CA ALA A 20 -8.69 -1.46 3.85
C ALA A 20 -8.98 -1.88 5.30
N ARG A 21 -10.23 -1.73 5.79
CA ARG A 21 -10.61 -2.29 7.09
C ARG A 21 -10.60 -3.82 7.02
N PRO A 22 -10.21 -4.50 8.09
CA PRO A 22 -9.87 -4.02 9.44
C PRO A 22 -8.43 -3.52 9.61
N LEU A 23 -7.58 -3.54 8.57
CA LEU A 23 -6.14 -3.22 8.65
C LEU A 23 -5.88 -1.77 9.10
N THR A 24 -6.83 -0.88 8.83
CA THR A 24 -6.81 0.55 9.23
C THR A 24 -7.51 0.81 10.55
N LEU A 25 -7.66 -0.21 11.40
CA LEU A 25 -8.19 -0.10 12.76
C LEU A 25 -7.15 -0.57 13.77
N LYS A 26 -7.00 0.15 14.90
CA LYS A 26 -6.23 -0.28 16.07
C LYS A 26 -7.09 -1.04 17.08
N ALA A 27 -8.33 -0.57 17.22
CA ALA A 27 -9.36 -1.13 18.08
C ALA A 27 -10.73 -0.66 17.57
N PRO A 28 -11.84 -1.22 18.05
CA PRO A 28 -13.15 -0.70 17.71
C PRO A 28 -13.24 0.81 17.97
N GLY A 29 -13.57 1.58 16.93
CA GLY A 29 -13.65 3.04 16.99
C GLY A 29 -12.32 3.81 16.92
N TYR A 30 -11.15 3.14 16.91
CA TYR A 30 -9.85 3.79 16.80
C TYR A 30 -9.20 3.55 15.44
N LEU A 31 -9.12 4.61 14.64
CA LEU A 31 -8.54 4.55 13.30
C LEU A 31 -7.01 4.47 13.36
N ARG A 32 -6.47 3.65 12.49
CA ARG A 32 -5.06 3.68 12.08
C ARG A 32 -4.96 4.46 10.79
N SER A 33 -4.03 5.43 10.71
CA SER A 33 -3.69 6.04 9.44
C SER A 33 -3.34 4.97 8.41
N LYS A 34 -3.83 5.09 7.17
CA LYS A 34 -3.44 4.18 6.10
C LYS A 34 -1.92 4.21 5.87
N ALA A 35 -1.30 5.40 5.97
CA ALA A 35 0.14 5.60 5.95
C ALA A 35 0.90 4.87 7.09
N ALA A 36 0.20 4.53 8.17
CA ALA A 36 0.73 3.80 9.33
C ALA A 36 0.47 2.28 9.28
N MET A 37 -0.12 1.76 8.21
CA MET A 37 -0.25 0.31 8.03
C MET A 37 1.13 -0.35 7.93
N SER A 38 1.26 -1.56 8.50
CA SER A 38 2.45 -2.40 8.31
C SER A 38 2.44 -3.03 6.94
N PHE A 39 3.59 -3.05 6.30
CA PHE A 39 3.85 -3.74 5.05
C PHE A 39 5.29 -4.23 5.06
N LEU A 40 5.52 -5.53 4.92
CA LEU A 40 6.85 -6.15 4.96
C LEU A 40 7.72 -5.65 6.14
N GLY A 41 7.18 -5.68 7.35
CA GLY A 41 7.88 -5.30 8.59
C GLY A 41 8.13 -3.80 8.81
N ARG A 42 7.67 -2.92 7.90
CA ARG A 42 7.78 -1.46 8.04
C ARG A 42 6.44 -0.78 7.84
N ARG A 43 6.31 0.48 8.26
CA ARG A 43 5.11 1.28 8.01
C ARG A 43 5.15 1.87 6.59
N LEU A 44 4.01 1.94 5.90
CA LEU A 44 3.94 2.37 4.50
C LEU A 44 4.63 3.71 4.25
N ILE A 45 4.38 4.71 5.06
CA ILE A 45 5.02 6.01 4.90
C ILE A 45 6.55 5.95 4.97
N ARG A 46 7.11 5.03 5.77
CA ARG A 46 8.56 4.83 5.83
C ARG A 46 9.09 4.26 4.52
N TRP A 47 8.42 3.23 3.97
CA TRP A 47 8.77 2.69 2.66
C TRP A 47 8.83 3.78 1.59
N VAL A 48 7.76 4.58 1.49
CA VAL A 48 7.68 5.63 0.47
C VAL A 48 8.79 6.67 0.64
N ILE A 49 9.04 7.16 1.86
CA ILE A 49 10.11 8.13 2.10
C ILE A 49 11.49 7.51 1.85
N GLU A 50 11.75 6.28 2.29
CA GLU A 50 13.03 5.60 2.07
C GLU A 50 13.28 5.34 0.57
N ILE A 51 12.28 4.92 -0.19
CA ILE A 51 12.36 4.77 -1.65
C ILE A 51 12.71 6.11 -2.30
N LEU A 52 11.92 7.15 -2.04
CA LEU A 52 12.11 8.46 -2.68
C LEU A 52 13.40 9.17 -2.22
N SER A 53 13.84 8.95 -0.98
CA SER A 53 15.12 9.49 -0.52
C SER A 53 16.31 8.76 -1.15
N SER A 54 16.19 7.48 -1.47
CA SER A 54 17.20 6.74 -2.22
C SER A 54 17.33 7.22 -3.67
N GLU A 55 16.26 7.77 -4.24
CA GLU A 55 16.26 8.47 -5.53
C GLU A 55 16.83 9.89 -5.46
N GLY A 56 17.05 10.46 -4.27
CA GLY A 56 17.73 11.73 -4.06
C GLY A 56 16.92 12.86 -3.45
N ILE A 57 15.62 12.69 -3.21
CA ILE A 57 14.77 13.71 -2.54
C ILE A 57 15.19 13.83 -1.08
N LYS A 58 15.39 15.09 -0.60
CA LYS A 58 15.84 15.38 0.77
C LYS A 58 14.83 16.18 1.59
N ASP A 59 14.01 17.00 0.95
CA ASP A 59 13.04 17.86 1.60
C ASP A 59 11.62 17.35 1.37
N TYR A 60 10.89 17.09 2.46
CA TYR A 60 9.53 16.55 2.42
C TYR A 60 8.54 17.47 3.13
N TYR A 61 7.36 17.60 2.52
CA TYR A 61 6.22 18.34 3.06
C TYR A 61 5.04 17.38 3.17
N VAL A 62 4.71 16.95 4.40
CA VAL A 62 3.66 15.95 4.63
C VAL A 62 2.35 16.61 5.02
N ILE A 63 1.33 16.36 4.21
CA ILE A 63 -0.03 16.83 4.42
C ILE A 63 -0.81 15.75 5.16
N ALA A 64 -0.90 15.87 6.48
CA ALA A 64 -1.65 14.95 7.33
C ALA A 64 -2.97 15.61 7.75
N HIS A 65 -4.09 14.99 7.40
CA HIS A 65 -5.41 15.50 7.73
C HIS A 65 -5.92 14.90 9.06
N GLY A 66 -6.31 15.77 10.00
CA GLY A 66 -6.82 15.38 11.30
C GLY A 66 -5.74 15.13 12.37
N LYS A 67 -6.09 15.38 13.64
CA LYS A 67 -5.13 15.32 14.76
C LYS A 67 -4.54 13.93 14.96
N GLU A 68 -5.38 12.91 14.96
CA GLU A 68 -4.98 11.52 15.20
C GLU A 68 -4.05 11.00 14.08
N ASN A 69 -4.43 11.23 12.83
CA ASN A 69 -3.61 10.87 11.67
C ASN A 69 -2.24 11.56 11.69
N ARG A 70 -2.23 12.88 11.95
CA ARG A 70 -0.99 13.67 12.09
C ARG A 70 -0.09 13.15 13.20
N TYR A 71 -0.67 12.82 14.36
CA TYR A 71 0.09 12.29 15.49
C TYR A 71 0.76 10.96 15.13
N GLN A 72 0.01 10.03 14.55
CA GLN A 72 0.54 8.73 14.12
C GLN A 72 1.70 8.90 13.15
N ILE A 73 1.55 9.77 12.13
CA ILE A 73 2.60 10.03 11.15
C ILE A 73 3.84 10.64 11.80
N LYS A 74 3.67 11.63 12.67
CA LYS A 74 4.80 12.25 13.38
C LYS A 74 5.56 11.27 14.27
N VAL A 75 4.87 10.33 14.91
CA VAL A 75 5.54 9.27 15.70
C VAL A 75 6.38 8.35 14.80
N LEU A 76 5.95 8.11 13.56
CA LEU A 76 6.62 7.17 12.66
C LEU A 76 7.84 7.75 11.95
N ILE A 77 7.81 9.01 11.55
CA ILE A 77 8.85 9.62 10.73
C ILE A 77 9.50 10.86 11.34
N GLY A 78 9.01 11.34 12.50
CA GLY A 78 9.57 12.52 13.20
C GLY A 78 9.65 13.74 12.29
N TYR A 79 10.79 14.38 12.28
CA TYR A 79 11.16 15.42 11.33
C TYR A 79 12.19 14.94 10.28
N GLY A 80 12.34 13.61 10.14
CA GLY A 80 13.16 12.98 9.11
C GLY A 80 14.57 12.57 9.56
N GLU A 81 14.94 12.78 10.83
CA GLU A 81 16.29 12.53 11.35
C GLU A 81 16.74 11.07 11.13
N GLY A 82 15.82 10.12 11.28
CA GLY A 82 16.10 8.69 11.06
C GLY A 82 16.31 8.27 9.61
N PHE A 83 16.05 9.18 8.65
CA PHE A 83 16.13 8.92 7.20
C PHE A 83 17.16 9.81 6.50
N GLY A 84 17.80 10.73 7.21
CA GLY A 84 18.73 11.71 6.62
C GLY A 84 18.03 12.72 5.70
N VAL A 85 16.78 13.06 6.00
CA VAL A 85 15.94 14.00 5.24
C VAL A 85 15.32 15.04 6.18
N ASP A 86 14.77 16.12 5.64
CA ASP A 86 14.01 17.14 6.38
C ASP A 86 12.51 16.95 6.10
N VAL A 87 11.69 16.85 7.16
CA VAL A 87 10.23 16.66 7.05
C VAL A 87 9.49 17.82 7.72
N LYS A 88 8.73 18.55 6.92
CA LYS A 88 7.82 19.60 7.37
C LYS A 88 6.36 19.14 7.24
N TYR A 89 5.49 19.65 8.10
CA TYR A 89 4.09 19.25 8.13
C TYR A 89 3.16 20.40 7.78
N SER A 90 2.02 20.06 7.17
CA SER A 90 0.95 21.05 6.97
C SER A 90 0.51 21.69 8.28
N PRO A 91 0.25 23.01 8.32
CA PRO A 91 -0.34 23.66 9.49
C PRO A 91 -1.67 23.04 9.89
N VAL A 92 -1.91 22.88 11.21
CA VAL A 92 -3.14 22.26 11.75
C VAL A 92 -4.40 23.00 11.29
N LYS A 93 -4.33 24.33 11.08
CA LYS A 93 -5.46 25.12 10.57
C LYS A 93 -5.99 24.64 9.22
N TYR A 94 -5.15 23.97 8.41
CA TYR A 94 -5.56 23.45 7.10
C TYR A 94 -6.36 22.15 7.20
N ASP A 95 -6.34 21.44 8.33
CA ASP A 95 -7.11 20.22 8.52
C ASP A 95 -8.62 20.43 8.35
N SER A 96 -9.13 21.64 8.68
CA SER A 96 -10.54 22.04 8.49
C SER A 96 -10.80 22.87 7.24
N GLN A 97 -9.75 23.34 6.56
CA GLN A 97 -9.86 24.28 5.44
C GLN A 97 -9.56 23.62 4.08
N SER A 98 -8.77 22.55 4.07
CA SER A 98 -8.41 21.86 2.83
C SER A 98 -9.58 21.04 2.31
N MET A 99 -9.90 21.26 1.05
CA MET A 99 -10.98 20.58 0.36
C MET A 99 -10.43 19.87 -0.89
N GLY A 100 -9.89 18.67 -0.70
CA GLY A 100 -9.33 17.84 -1.77
C GLY A 100 -7.80 17.82 -1.79
N SER A 101 -7.25 16.89 -2.55
CA SER A 101 -5.81 16.61 -2.61
C SER A 101 -5.00 17.74 -3.25
N ALA A 102 -5.51 18.34 -4.32
CA ALA A 102 -4.83 19.45 -4.99
C ALA A 102 -4.96 20.77 -4.19
N ASP A 103 -6.12 21.05 -3.57
CA ASP A 103 -6.23 22.21 -2.67
C ASP A 103 -5.27 22.13 -1.50
N SER A 104 -5.11 20.94 -0.92
CA SER A 104 -4.16 20.71 0.15
C SER A 104 -2.71 20.96 -0.28
N ALA A 105 -2.33 20.50 -1.47
CA ALA A 105 -1.00 20.75 -2.04
C ALA A 105 -0.78 22.25 -2.33
N LEU A 106 -1.72 22.93 -2.97
CA LEU A 106 -1.64 24.37 -3.23
C LEU A 106 -1.47 25.19 -1.95
N ARG A 107 -2.22 24.88 -0.89
CA ARG A 107 -2.06 25.53 0.42
C ARG A 107 -0.68 25.31 1.03
N MET A 108 -0.09 24.10 0.81
CA MET A 108 1.25 23.80 1.27
C MET A 108 2.29 24.59 0.49
N LEU A 109 2.16 24.66 -0.84
CA LEU A 109 3.02 25.46 -1.70
C LEU A 109 3.02 26.93 -1.29
N ASP A 110 1.84 27.50 -1.05
CA ASP A 110 1.68 28.90 -0.61
C ASP A 110 2.26 29.13 0.78
N HIS A 111 1.99 28.25 1.74
CA HIS A 111 2.39 28.42 3.14
C HIS A 111 3.92 28.44 3.32
N TRP A 112 4.61 27.57 2.60
CA TRP A 112 6.07 27.42 2.68
C TRP A 112 6.83 28.16 1.58
N ASP A 113 6.12 28.96 0.78
CA ASP A 113 6.66 29.72 -0.37
C ASP A 113 7.47 28.83 -1.34
N ILE A 114 6.93 27.63 -1.63
CA ILE A 114 7.61 26.63 -2.45
C ILE A 114 7.54 27.03 -3.92
N THR A 115 8.70 27.06 -4.57
CA THR A 115 8.85 27.39 -5.99
C THR A 115 9.58 26.30 -6.79
N GLN A 116 10.18 25.33 -6.11
CA GLN A 116 10.90 24.21 -6.72
C GLN A 116 9.92 23.24 -7.40
N THR A 117 10.41 22.46 -8.36
CA THR A 117 9.66 21.30 -8.85
C THR A 117 9.35 20.36 -7.68
N ALA A 118 8.11 19.91 -7.56
CA ALA A 118 7.69 19.03 -6.48
C ALA A 118 7.21 17.69 -7.01
N LEU A 119 7.58 16.60 -6.33
CA LEU A 119 6.94 15.30 -6.50
C LEU A 119 5.82 15.18 -5.47
N VAL A 120 4.57 15.23 -5.94
CA VAL A 120 3.39 14.92 -5.13
C VAL A 120 3.15 13.42 -5.16
N PHE A 121 2.99 12.80 -3.98
CA PHE A 121 2.83 11.36 -3.87
C PHE A 121 1.83 10.94 -2.78
N PRO A 122 1.12 9.81 -2.97
CA PRO A 122 0.34 9.19 -1.92
C PRO A 122 1.27 8.49 -0.91
N THR A 123 0.91 8.52 0.37
CA THR A 123 1.71 7.89 1.44
C THR A 123 1.28 6.46 1.76
N ASP A 124 0.42 5.88 0.94
CA ASP A 124 -0.26 4.61 1.14
C ASP A 124 -0.15 3.66 -0.07
N SER A 125 0.80 3.92 -0.97
CA SER A 125 1.10 3.09 -2.14
C SER A 125 2.62 2.92 -2.26
N ILE A 126 3.06 1.77 -2.76
CA ILE A 126 4.46 1.49 -3.07
C ILE A 126 4.68 1.76 -4.56
N ILE A 127 5.78 2.40 -4.90
CA ILE A 127 6.12 2.70 -6.31
C ILE A 127 7.52 2.23 -6.66
N ASP A 128 7.67 1.76 -7.88
CA ASP A 128 8.95 1.49 -8.53
C ASP A 128 9.02 2.22 -9.86
N PHE A 129 9.79 3.31 -9.91
CA PHE A 129 10.06 4.09 -11.11
C PHE A 129 11.37 4.86 -10.95
N ASP A 130 11.95 5.28 -12.08
CA ASP A 130 13.16 6.08 -12.08
C ASP A 130 12.82 7.57 -12.07
N LEU A 131 13.10 8.23 -10.95
CA LEU A 131 12.77 9.65 -10.79
C LEU A 131 13.64 10.55 -11.68
N GLU A 132 14.95 10.28 -11.85
CA GLU A 132 15.83 11.11 -12.65
C GLU A 132 15.41 11.18 -14.13
N PRO A 133 15.13 10.06 -14.84
CA PRO A 133 14.61 10.13 -16.20
C PRO A 133 13.24 10.81 -16.32
N MET A 134 12.35 10.60 -15.34
CA MET A 134 11.04 11.27 -15.29
C MET A 134 11.22 12.80 -15.15
N LEU A 135 12.12 13.25 -14.26
CA LEU A 135 12.42 14.65 -14.06
C LEU A 135 13.04 15.28 -15.32
N ARG A 136 13.90 14.55 -16.00
CA ARG A 136 14.49 14.99 -17.27
C ARG A 136 13.40 15.20 -18.32
N ALA A 137 12.55 14.21 -18.53
CA ALA A 137 11.43 14.31 -19.47
C ALA A 137 10.47 15.47 -19.12
N HIS A 138 10.20 15.67 -17.84
CA HIS A 138 9.39 16.79 -17.34
C HIS A 138 9.99 18.16 -17.74
N ARG A 139 11.28 18.35 -17.50
CA ARG A 139 11.99 19.61 -17.82
C ARG A 139 12.18 19.83 -19.31
N GLU A 140 12.53 18.80 -20.07
CA GLU A 140 12.72 18.87 -21.52
C GLU A 140 11.42 19.25 -22.27
N THR A 141 10.28 18.75 -21.79
CA THR A 141 8.99 19.10 -22.38
C THR A 141 8.45 20.44 -21.91
N GLY A 142 8.92 20.96 -20.77
CA GLY A 142 8.35 22.16 -20.13
C GLY A 142 6.94 21.92 -19.60
N ALA A 143 6.63 20.70 -19.20
CA ALA A 143 5.31 20.33 -18.69
C ALA A 143 5.02 21.04 -17.36
N VAL A 144 3.77 21.46 -17.15
CA VAL A 144 3.28 21.98 -15.86
C VAL A 144 3.10 20.83 -14.87
N ALA A 145 2.73 19.66 -15.37
CA ALA A 145 2.63 18.43 -14.59
C ALA A 145 3.06 17.22 -15.43
N THR A 146 3.76 16.28 -14.79
CA THR A 146 4.06 14.96 -15.37
C THR A 146 3.50 13.89 -14.43
N ILE A 147 2.68 13.00 -14.99
CA ILE A 147 1.96 11.97 -14.26
C ILE A 147 2.70 10.64 -14.44
N ALA A 148 3.06 9.97 -13.34
CA ALA A 148 3.48 8.58 -13.41
C ALA A 148 2.30 7.70 -13.87
N ALA A 149 2.49 6.92 -14.92
CA ALA A 149 1.45 6.16 -15.58
C ALA A 149 1.74 4.66 -15.55
N MET A 150 0.71 3.86 -15.28
CA MET A 150 0.72 2.42 -15.48
C MET A 150 -0.10 2.05 -16.70
N VAL A 151 0.24 0.94 -17.35
CA VAL A 151 -0.59 0.35 -18.39
C VAL A 151 -1.40 -0.79 -17.79
N ARG A 152 -2.72 -0.76 -17.97
CA ARG A 152 -3.66 -1.75 -17.43
C ARG A 152 -4.76 -2.04 -18.45
N GLU A 153 -5.44 -3.17 -18.28
CA GLU A 153 -6.60 -3.55 -19.08
C GLU A 153 -7.90 -2.88 -18.56
N PRO A 154 -8.94 -2.69 -19.41
CA PRO A 154 -10.17 -2.00 -19.02
C PRO A 154 -10.88 -2.57 -17.79
N ASP A 155 -10.91 -3.91 -17.63
CA ASP A 155 -11.55 -4.57 -16.50
C ASP A 155 -10.82 -4.27 -15.16
N GLU A 156 -9.51 -4.04 -15.19
CA GLU A 156 -8.73 -3.63 -14.02
C GLU A 156 -8.92 -2.15 -13.66
N VAL A 157 -9.25 -1.34 -14.66
CA VAL A 157 -9.25 0.13 -14.58
C VAL A 157 -10.59 0.69 -14.15
N ALA A 158 -11.70 0.08 -14.61
CA ALA A 158 -13.04 0.62 -14.43
C ALA A 158 -13.36 0.94 -12.97
N GLU A 159 -13.85 2.16 -12.72
CA GLU A 159 -14.22 2.72 -11.42
C GLU A 159 -13.07 2.81 -10.38
N LYS A 160 -11.86 2.34 -10.74
CA LYS A 160 -10.69 2.31 -9.84
C LYS A 160 -9.70 3.43 -10.12
N TYR A 161 -9.32 3.65 -11.37
CA TYR A 161 -8.22 4.54 -11.76
C TYR A 161 -8.66 5.61 -12.76
N GLY A 162 -7.99 6.77 -12.73
CA GLY A 162 -8.09 7.75 -13.80
C GLY A 162 -7.35 7.26 -15.05
N VAL A 163 -7.92 7.51 -16.23
CA VAL A 163 -7.39 7.11 -17.53
C VAL A 163 -6.89 8.33 -18.29
N MET A 164 -5.74 8.19 -18.94
CA MET A 164 -5.13 9.21 -19.76
C MET A 164 -5.05 8.77 -21.22
N LEU A 165 -5.57 9.60 -22.12
CA LEU A 165 -5.25 9.54 -23.53
C LEU A 165 -4.04 10.40 -23.80
N ALA A 166 -2.95 9.79 -24.22
CA ALA A 166 -1.73 10.51 -24.55
C ALA A 166 -1.29 10.20 -25.98
N ASP A 167 -0.67 11.18 -26.61
CA ASP A 167 -0.05 11.00 -27.90
C ASP A 167 1.24 10.13 -27.82
N THR A 168 1.88 9.92 -28.96
CA THR A 168 3.09 9.10 -29.07
C THR A 168 4.28 9.67 -28.27
N ASN A 169 4.26 10.97 -27.97
CA ASN A 169 5.28 11.66 -27.18
C ASN A 169 4.92 11.67 -25.68
N GLY A 170 3.78 11.09 -25.31
CA GLY A 170 3.30 11.02 -23.92
C GLY A 170 2.55 12.27 -23.45
N ARG A 171 2.28 13.26 -24.31
CA ARG A 171 1.45 14.41 -23.98
C ARG A 171 0.01 13.98 -23.78
N VAL A 172 -0.55 14.27 -22.62
CA VAL A 172 -1.94 13.94 -22.28
C VAL A 172 -2.88 14.86 -23.04
N GLN A 173 -3.77 14.27 -23.84
CA GLN A 173 -4.78 14.95 -24.64
C GLN A 173 -6.12 15.01 -23.91
N GLU A 174 -6.39 13.99 -23.11
CA GLU A 174 -7.62 13.87 -22.34
C GLU A 174 -7.36 13.09 -21.05
N PHE A 175 -8.09 13.42 -19.99
CA PHE A 175 -8.03 12.75 -18.70
C PHE A 175 -9.44 12.49 -18.18
N VAL A 176 -9.75 11.21 -17.90
CA VAL A 176 -11.06 10.77 -17.39
C VAL A 176 -10.86 10.07 -16.05
N GLU A 177 -11.45 10.60 -15.00
CA GLU A 177 -11.31 10.04 -13.63
C GLU A 177 -12.31 8.92 -13.40
N LYS A 178 -11.79 7.73 -13.14
CA LYS A 178 -12.55 6.52 -12.74
C LYS A 178 -13.74 6.21 -13.65
N PRO A 179 -13.53 6.11 -14.96
CA PRO A 179 -14.61 5.81 -15.90
C PRO A 179 -15.19 4.41 -15.64
N THR A 180 -16.46 4.24 -15.93
CA THR A 180 -17.11 2.93 -16.03
C THR A 180 -16.64 2.18 -17.29
N LEU A 181 -16.83 0.85 -17.34
CA LEU A 181 -16.56 0.08 -18.57
C LEU A 181 -17.34 0.59 -19.76
N THR A 182 -18.58 1.05 -19.56
CA THR A 182 -19.42 1.62 -20.60
C THR A 182 -18.83 2.91 -21.15
N GLU A 183 -18.43 3.83 -20.26
CA GLU A 183 -17.77 5.09 -20.66
C GLU A 183 -16.46 4.84 -21.39
N LEU A 184 -15.64 3.88 -20.94
CA LEU A 184 -14.41 3.47 -21.63
C LEU A 184 -14.71 2.95 -23.03
N ARG A 185 -15.72 2.09 -23.17
CA ARG A 185 -16.12 1.52 -24.47
C ARG A 185 -16.62 2.59 -25.44
N GLU A 186 -17.47 3.50 -24.99
CA GLU A 186 -17.96 4.62 -25.79
C GLU A 186 -16.81 5.55 -26.23
N HIS A 187 -15.87 5.79 -25.32
CA HIS A 187 -14.75 6.67 -25.56
C HIS A 187 -13.75 6.11 -26.60
N PHE A 188 -13.34 4.84 -26.44
CA PHE A 188 -12.35 4.23 -27.33
C PHE A 188 -12.95 3.67 -28.62
N GLN A 189 -14.26 3.53 -28.71
CA GLN A 189 -15.00 3.07 -29.89
C GLN A 189 -14.47 1.76 -30.49
N VAL A 190 -13.98 0.83 -29.65
CA VAL A 190 -13.48 -0.49 -30.07
C VAL A 190 -14.67 -1.43 -30.28
N PRO A 191 -14.95 -1.90 -31.51
CA PRO A 191 -16.17 -2.67 -31.82
C PRO A 191 -16.14 -4.09 -31.25
N ASN A 192 -14.95 -4.69 -31.14
CA ASN A 192 -14.75 -6.07 -30.70
C ASN A 192 -14.54 -6.14 -29.19
N ASP A 193 -15.31 -6.98 -28.52
CA ASP A 193 -15.25 -7.16 -27.06
C ASP A 193 -13.90 -7.71 -26.59
N GLU A 194 -13.29 -8.60 -27.34
CA GLU A 194 -11.99 -9.18 -27.00
C GLU A 194 -10.86 -8.15 -27.18
N GLU A 195 -10.88 -7.40 -28.27
CA GLU A 195 -9.93 -6.30 -28.50
C GLU A 195 -10.09 -5.19 -27.44
N PHE A 196 -11.33 -4.88 -27.04
CA PHE A 196 -11.57 -3.90 -25.98
C PHE A 196 -10.99 -4.35 -24.64
N ARG A 197 -11.18 -5.61 -24.24
CA ARG A 197 -10.64 -6.12 -22.97
C ARG A 197 -9.12 -6.11 -22.89
N GLN A 198 -8.45 -6.25 -24.02
CA GLN A 198 -6.99 -6.24 -24.13
C GLN A 198 -6.40 -4.85 -24.44
N LEU A 199 -7.24 -3.80 -24.45
CA LEU A 199 -6.79 -2.45 -24.77
C LEU A 199 -5.84 -1.92 -23.67
N PRO A 200 -4.58 -1.57 -24.01
CA PRO A 200 -3.65 -1.06 -23.04
C PRO A 200 -3.97 0.40 -22.67
N LEU A 201 -4.58 0.62 -21.51
CA LEU A 201 -4.95 1.94 -21.01
C LEU A 201 -3.87 2.52 -20.12
N ARG A 202 -3.47 3.76 -20.37
CA ARG A 202 -2.59 4.50 -19.45
C ARG A 202 -3.39 5.01 -18.26
N THR A 203 -3.03 4.57 -17.08
CA THR A 203 -3.75 4.90 -15.83
C THR A 203 -2.90 5.79 -14.93
N ASN A 204 -3.58 6.66 -14.21
CA ASN A 204 -2.99 7.56 -13.22
C ASN A 204 -2.50 6.78 -11.99
N ALA A 205 -1.21 6.86 -11.71
CA ALA A 205 -0.55 6.22 -10.58
C ALA A 205 -0.62 7.02 -9.27
N GLY A 206 -1.08 8.26 -9.32
CA GLY A 206 -1.14 9.12 -8.15
C GLY A 206 0.16 9.83 -7.79
N PHE A 207 1.23 9.67 -8.58
CA PHE A 207 2.51 10.35 -8.41
C PHE A 207 2.67 11.40 -9.51
N TYR A 208 2.96 12.65 -9.10
CA TYR A 208 3.00 13.79 -10.00
C TYR A 208 4.25 14.64 -9.80
N LEU A 209 5.08 14.82 -10.82
CA LEU A 209 5.97 15.98 -10.85
C LEU A 209 5.17 17.23 -11.26
N ILE A 210 5.30 18.29 -10.49
CA ILE A 210 4.60 19.55 -10.73
C ILE A 210 5.55 20.74 -10.68
N GLU A 211 5.30 21.72 -11.55
CA GLU A 211 5.94 23.02 -11.47
C GLU A 211 5.23 23.90 -10.43
N SER A 212 5.77 23.93 -9.21
CA SER A 212 5.12 24.58 -8.07
C SER A 212 4.82 26.07 -8.33
N LYS A 213 5.73 26.80 -8.98
CA LYS A 213 5.53 28.21 -9.32
C LYS A 213 4.33 28.38 -10.24
N ALA A 214 4.25 27.59 -11.32
CA ALA A 214 3.14 27.66 -12.27
C ALA A 214 1.81 27.33 -11.60
N LEU A 215 1.75 26.26 -10.77
CA LEU A 215 0.52 25.90 -10.06
C LEU A 215 0.06 26.94 -9.05
N ARG A 216 0.99 27.66 -8.38
CA ARG A 216 0.65 28.77 -7.49
C ARG A 216 0.04 29.93 -8.27
N GLU A 217 0.57 30.26 -9.44
CA GLU A 217 0.00 31.29 -10.32
C GLU A 217 -1.41 30.90 -10.77
N LEU A 218 -1.61 29.64 -11.20
CA LEU A 218 -2.92 29.10 -11.59
C LEU A 218 -3.94 29.03 -10.45
N ALA A 219 -3.51 28.98 -9.20
CA ALA A 219 -4.40 28.95 -8.04
C ALA A 219 -5.31 30.19 -7.93
N SER A 220 -4.99 31.28 -8.61
CA SER A 220 -5.79 32.52 -8.70
C SER A 220 -6.76 32.53 -9.89
N GLU A 221 -6.73 31.56 -10.78
CA GLU A 221 -7.69 31.46 -11.89
C GLU A 221 -9.12 31.33 -11.37
N PRO A 222 -10.11 32.07 -11.94
CA PRO A 222 -11.47 32.10 -11.42
C PRO A 222 -12.14 30.73 -11.29
N GLU A 223 -11.87 29.81 -12.22
CA GLU A 223 -12.40 28.46 -12.19
C GLU A 223 -11.76 27.61 -11.09
N ILE A 224 -10.45 27.70 -10.91
CA ILE A 224 -9.73 27.02 -9.81
C ILE A 224 -10.21 27.55 -8.46
N VAL A 225 -10.37 28.86 -8.30
CA VAL A 225 -10.92 29.48 -7.09
C VAL A 225 -12.33 28.94 -6.78
N LYS A 226 -13.17 28.80 -7.80
CA LYS A 226 -14.52 28.21 -7.67
C LYS A 226 -14.49 26.74 -7.27
N LEU A 227 -13.61 25.94 -7.86
CA LEU A 227 -13.41 24.53 -7.51
C LEU A 227 -12.93 24.39 -6.06
N ARG A 228 -11.97 25.21 -5.62
CA ARG A 228 -11.44 25.21 -4.24
C ARG A 228 -12.53 25.50 -3.19
N GLN A 229 -13.60 26.19 -3.53
CA GLN A 229 -14.73 26.42 -2.62
C GLN A 229 -15.59 25.17 -2.38
N ARG A 230 -15.54 24.19 -3.28
CA ARG A 230 -16.28 22.93 -3.18
C ARG A 230 -15.36 21.78 -2.85
N ARG A 231 -14.49 21.42 -3.80
CA ARG A 231 -13.46 20.42 -3.70
C ARG A 231 -12.49 20.60 -4.87
N LEU A 232 -11.20 20.40 -4.66
CA LEU A 232 -10.19 20.38 -5.71
C LEU A 232 -9.27 19.19 -5.51
N ASP A 233 -9.52 18.11 -6.24
CA ASP A 233 -8.67 16.91 -6.28
C ASP A 233 -7.77 16.94 -7.52
N PHE A 234 -6.58 16.29 -7.45
CA PHE A 234 -5.70 16.18 -8.62
C PHE A 234 -6.38 15.48 -9.79
N GLY A 235 -6.82 14.23 -9.60
CA GLY A 235 -7.36 13.42 -10.69
C GLY A 235 -8.72 13.90 -11.18
N LYS A 236 -9.61 14.30 -10.27
CA LYS A 236 -10.99 14.66 -10.64
C LYS A 236 -11.13 16.06 -11.22
N ASP A 237 -10.32 16.99 -10.75
CA ASP A 237 -10.54 18.40 -11.04
C ASP A 237 -9.33 19.07 -11.71
N LEU A 238 -8.16 19.07 -11.06
CA LEU A 238 -7.02 19.87 -11.51
C LEU A 238 -6.40 19.35 -12.81
N LEU A 239 -6.12 18.05 -12.91
CA LEU A 239 -5.49 17.48 -14.11
C LEU A 239 -6.40 17.57 -15.34
N PRO A 240 -7.72 17.21 -15.28
CA PRO A 240 -8.63 17.46 -16.37
C PRO A 240 -8.72 18.94 -16.77
N TRP A 241 -8.74 19.84 -15.77
CA TRP A 241 -8.77 21.29 -16.05
C TRP A 241 -7.50 21.77 -16.77
N LEU A 242 -6.32 21.34 -16.32
CA LEU A 242 -5.06 21.68 -16.99
C LEU A 242 -5.05 21.24 -18.45
N VAL A 243 -5.42 19.99 -18.71
CA VAL A 243 -5.51 19.42 -20.07
C VAL A 243 -6.53 20.19 -20.92
N GLY A 244 -7.75 20.40 -20.39
CA GLY A 244 -8.82 21.11 -21.10
C GLY A 244 -8.52 22.57 -21.42
N ASN A 245 -7.65 23.23 -20.63
CA ASN A 245 -7.19 24.60 -20.88
C ASN A 245 -5.88 24.68 -21.65
N GLY A 246 -5.41 23.56 -22.24
CA GLY A 246 -4.27 23.52 -23.13
C GLY A 246 -2.89 23.55 -22.46
N TYR A 247 -2.83 23.45 -21.12
CA TYR A 247 -1.56 23.31 -20.42
C TYR A 247 -0.89 21.99 -20.76
N LEU A 248 0.43 21.99 -20.83
CA LEU A 248 1.18 20.78 -21.13
C LEU A 248 1.22 19.85 -19.91
N VAL A 249 0.50 18.76 -20.01
CA VAL A 249 0.54 17.65 -19.05
C VAL A 249 1.16 16.45 -19.76
N GLN A 250 2.17 15.85 -19.12
CA GLN A 250 2.93 14.73 -19.66
C GLN A 250 2.59 13.44 -18.90
N SER A 251 2.53 12.29 -19.56
CA SER A 251 2.53 10.98 -18.92
C SER A 251 3.92 10.34 -19.01
N TYR A 252 4.38 9.74 -17.91
CA TYR A 252 5.66 9.03 -17.86
C TYR A 252 5.44 7.60 -17.35
N PRO A 253 5.98 6.55 -18.00
CA PRO A 253 5.74 5.18 -17.59
C PRO A 253 6.41 4.89 -16.24
N ALA A 254 5.64 4.38 -15.28
CA ALA A 254 6.16 3.75 -14.08
C ALA A 254 6.37 2.26 -14.33
N ARG A 255 7.40 1.66 -13.69
CA ARG A 255 7.64 0.21 -13.80
C ARG A 255 6.56 -0.57 -13.07
N ARG A 256 6.33 -0.23 -11.81
CA ARG A 256 5.36 -0.91 -10.95
C ARG A 256 4.76 0.04 -9.92
N ILE A 257 3.52 -0.22 -9.56
CA ILE A 257 2.83 0.43 -8.44
C ILE A 257 2.02 -0.61 -7.71
N GLY A 258 2.23 -0.72 -6.40
CA GLY A 258 1.42 -1.52 -5.50
C GLY A 258 0.37 -0.64 -4.83
N ASP A 259 -0.90 -0.88 -5.13
CA ASP A 259 -2.02 -0.31 -4.39
C ASP A 259 -2.29 -1.16 -3.14
N LEU A 260 -2.50 -0.52 -2.02
CA LEU A 260 -2.78 -1.16 -0.74
C LEU A 260 -4.18 -0.72 -0.24
N GLY A 261 -5.08 -0.52 -1.21
CA GLY A 261 -6.40 0.05 -1.01
C GLY A 261 -7.42 -0.87 -0.33
N ASN A 262 -7.25 -2.17 -0.48
CA ASN A 262 -8.07 -3.22 0.12
C ASN A 262 -7.20 -4.44 0.44
N VAL A 263 -7.79 -5.52 0.96
CA VAL A 263 -7.06 -6.73 1.41
C VAL A 263 -6.46 -7.50 0.25
N GLU A 264 -7.20 -7.65 -0.85
CA GLU A 264 -6.76 -8.35 -2.06
C GLU A 264 -5.55 -7.63 -2.69
N ASP A 265 -5.69 -6.34 -3.03
CA ASP A 265 -4.60 -5.53 -3.57
C ASP A 265 -3.36 -5.52 -2.63
N TYR A 266 -3.58 -5.56 -1.30
CA TYR A 266 -2.51 -5.65 -0.31
C TYR A 266 -1.72 -6.96 -0.43
N ILE A 267 -2.41 -8.11 -0.52
CA ILE A 267 -1.78 -9.44 -0.63
C ILE A 267 -1.07 -9.55 -1.98
N GLU A 268 -1.72 -9.15 -3.08
CA GLU A 268 -1.11 -9.18 -4.41
C GLU A 268 0.14 -8.32 -4.49
N THR A 269 0.10 -7.10 -3.95
CA THR A 269 1.29 -6.24 -3.89
C THR A 269 2.40 -6.86 -3.05
N MET A 270 2.07 -7.50 -1.91
CA MET A 270 3.05 -8.18 -1.07
C MET A 270 3.73 -9.32 -1.81
N VAL A 271 2.98 -10.16 -2.48
CA VAL A 271 3.49 -11.30 -3.26
C VAL A 271 4.34 -10.80 -4.43
N ASP A 272 3.88 -9.76 -5.14
CA ASP A 272 4.61 -9.16 -6.26
C ASP A 272 5.97 -8.57 -5.81
N VAL A 273 6.01 -7.90 -4.67
CA VAL A 273 7.27 -7.43 -4.05
C VAL A 273 8.17 -8.60 -3.67
N LEU A 274 7.64 -9.62 -2.98
CA LEU A 274 8.44 -10.77 -2.54
C LEU A 274 8.98 -11.62 -3.70
N ASN A 275 8.37 -11.55 -4.88
CA ASN A 275 8.87 -12.15 -6.11
C ASN A 275 9.94 -11.28 -6.84
N GLY A 276 10.40 -10.19 -6.22
CA GLY A 276 11.47 -9.35 -6.77
C GLY A 276 11.03 -8.41 -7.89
N ASN A 277 9.73 -8.12 -7.99
CA ASN A 277 9.22 -7.25 -9.05
C ASN A 277 9.31 -5.74 -8.72
N PHE A 278 9.84 -5.37 -7.54
CA PHE A 278 10.05 -3.99 -7.10
C PHE A 278 11.50 -3.74 -6.73
N GLU A 279 12.33 -3.35 -7.68
CA GLU A 279 13.76 -3.11 -7.46
C GLU A 279 14.07 -2.12 -6.34
N SER A 280 13.23 -1.08 -6.21
CA SER A 280 13.37 -0.07 -5.15
C SER A 280 13.17 -0.65 -3.75
N VAL A 281 12.28 -1.63 -3.60
CA VAL A 281 12.03 -2.31 -2.32
C VAL A 281 13.12 -3.34 -2.04
N ASP A 282 13.55 -4.12 -3.03
CA ASP A 282 14.61 -5.13 -2.91
C ASP A 282 15.91 -4.50 -2.41
N ARG A 283 16.30 -3.35 -2.94
CA ARG A 283 17.46 -2.59 -2.45
C ARG A 283 17.37 -2.25 -0.96
N LEU A 284 16.17 -1.99 -0.45
CA LEU A 284 15.93 -1.63 0.95
C LEU A 284 15.72 -2.86 1.87
N LEU A 285 15.31 -3.98 1.34
CA LEU A 285 15.26 -5.26 2.07
C LEU A 285 16.66 -5.80 2.35
N GLY A 286 17.62 -5.46 1.50
CA GLY A 286 18.98 -5.99 1.57
C GLY A 286 19.10 -7.42 1.01
N PRO A 287 20.28 -8.06 1.18
CA PRO A 287 20.53 -9.35 0.57
C PRO A 287 19.64 -10.45 1.16
N PRO A 288 19.00 -11.27 0.33
CA PRO A 288 18.20 -12.41 0.79
C PRO A 288 19.08 -13.52 1.37
N PHE A 289 18.51 -14.32 2.26
CA PHE A 289 19.09 -15.57 2.78
C PHE A 289 19.22 -16.62 1.67
N ASP A 290 18.20 -16.73 0.82
CA ASP A 290 18.19 -17.59 -0.37
C ASP A 290 17.79 -16.72 -1.59
N PRO A 291 18.78 -16.28 -2.40
CA PRO A 291 18.52 -15.43 -3.56
C PRO A 291 17.71 -16.10 -4.68
N GLU A 292 17.88 -17.40 -4.88
CA GLU A 292 17.21 -18.14 -5.97
C GLU A 292 15.70 -18.27 -5.71
N ARG A 293 15.33 -18.33 -4.43
CA ARG A 293 13.95 -18.49 -3.99
C ARG A 293 13.33 -17.21 -3.43
N HIS A 294 14.04 -16.09 -3.47
CA HIS A 294 13.58 -14.81 -2.88
C HIS A 294 13.16 -14.96 -1.41
N VAL A 295 14.08 -15.45 -0.57
CA VAL A 295 13.80 -15.66 0.86
C VAL A 295 14.66 -14.74 1.69
N TRP A 296 14.03 -13.91 2.53
CA TRP A 296 14.67 -13.04 3.52
C TRP A 296 14.31 -13.52 4.92
N ILE A 297 15.30 -13.83 5.74
CA ILE A 297 15.10 -14.25 7.14
C ILE A 297 16.04 -13.45 8.01
N ALA A 298 15.52 -12.81 9.04
CA ALA A 298 16.34 -12.08 10.00
C ALA A 298 17.31 -13.02 10.72
N PRO A 299 18.57 -12.60 10.97
CA PRO A 299 19.57 -13.44 11.64
C PRO A 299 19.13 -13.97 13.00
N GLU A 300 18.37 -13.17 13.75
CA GLU A 300 17.82 -13.54 15.04
C GLU A 300 16.83 -14.72 14.92
N THR A 301 16.02 -14.74 13.87
CA THR A 301 15.09 -15.85 13.59
C THR A 301 15.83 -17.11 13.12
N LEU A 302 16.84 -16.97 12.28
CA LEU A 302 17.67 -18.12 11.86
C LEU A 302 18.36 -18.81 13.05
N ALA A 303 18.82 -18.02 14.02
CA ALA A 303 19.52 -18.49 15.22
C ALA A 303 18.57 -18.91 16.35
N MET A 304 17.27 -18.62 16.23
CA MET A 304 16.30 -18.92 17.29
C MET A 304 16.08 -20.44 17.40
N ARG A 305 16.17 -20.95 18.65
CA ARG A 305 15.88 -22.35 18.95
C ARG A 305 14.42 -22.51 19.33
N ASP A 306 13.73 -23.45 18.68
CA ASP A 306 12.37 -23.72 19.10
C ASP A 306 12.31 -24.44 20.44
N SER A 307 11.25 -24.16 21.19
CA SER A 307 11.02 -24.67 22.54
C SER A 307 10.79 -26.18 22.61
N THR A 308 10.46 -26.83 21.49
CA THR A 308 10.09 -28.25 21.40
C THR A 308 11.28 -29.14 21.00
N SER A 309 11.98 -28.79 19.91
CA SER A 309 13.08 -29.59 19.37
C SER A 309 14.45 -29.15 19.87
N GLY A 310 14.55 -27.90 20.35
CA GLY A 310 15.82 -27.27 20.70
C GLY A 310 16.70 -26.90 19.51
N MET A 311 16.25 -27.16 18.29
CA MET A 311 16.95 -26.86 17.04
C MET A 311 16.74 -25.41 16.61
N THR A 312 17.73 -24.82 15.96
CA THR A 312 17.57 -23.53 15.30
C THR A 312 16.77 -23.66 14.02
N LEU A 313 16.20 -22.53 13.52
CA LEU A 313 15.53 -22.55 12.23
C LEU A 313 16.47 -22.93 11.09
N ALA A 314 17.73 -22.46 11.13
CA ALA A 314 18.74 -22.81 10.13
C ALA A 314 19.02 -24.33 10.10
N GLU A 315 19.12 -24.98 11.25
CA GLU A 315 19.27 -26.44 11.39
C GLU A 315 18.05 -27.17 10.79
N LYS A 316 16.81 -26.72 11.12
CA LYS A 316 15.57 -27.34 10.59
C LYS A 316 15.40 -27.19 9.08
N ILE A 317 15.82 -26.07 8.51
CA ILE A 317 15.85 -25.88 7.05
C ILE A 317 16.84 -26.85 6.41
N GLY A 318 18.07 -26.98 6.98
CA GLY A 318 19.10 -27.86 6.47
C GLY A 318 18.73 -29.35 6.52
N GLU A 319 17.94 -29.77 7.52
CA GLU A 319 17.44 -31.14 7.66
C GLU A 319 16.12 -31.40 6.94
N GLY A 320 15.53 -30.40 6.25
CA GLY A 320 14.26 -30.53 5.56
C GLY A 320 13.04 -30.69 6.48
N MET A 321 13.15 -30.30 7.76
CA MET A 321 12.07 -30.39 8.72
C MET A 321 11.03 -29.26 8.55
N VAL A 322 11.39 -28.20 7.86
CA VAL A 322 10.51 -27.07 7.50
C VAL A 322 10.74 -26.69 6.03
N THR A 323 9.71 -26.20 5.37
CA THR A 323 9.78 -25.70 4.00
C THR A 323 9.52 -24.20 4.00
N ILE A 324 10.54 -23.40 3.63
CA ILE A 324 10.46 -21.95 3.55
C ILE A 324 10.74 -21.48 2.14
N GLY A 325 9.83 -20.69 1.56
CA GLY A 325 9.93 -20.14 0.19
C GLY A 325 9.31 -21.03 -0.88
N PRO A 326 9.11 -20.51 -2.10
CA PRO A 326 9.65 -19.22 -2.55
C PRO A 326 8.96 -17.99 -1.97
N ALA A 327 9.55 -16.80 -2.22
CA ALA A 327 8.96 -15.48 -1.94
C ALA A 327 8.53 -15.32 -0.47
N VAL A 328 9.46 -15.47 0.47
CA VAL A 328 9.17 -15.37 1.92
C VAL A 328 10.06 -14.34 2.58
N ARG A 329 9.46 -13.50 3.42
CA ARG A 329 10.18 -12.66 4.37
C ARG A 329 9.78 -12.99 5.80
N MET A 330 10.78 -13.17 6.67
CA MET A 330 10.60 -13.34 8.12
C MET A 330 11.37 -12.26 8.87
N GLY A 331 10.68 -11.59 9.78
CA GLY A 331 11.25 -10.65 10.73
C GLY A 331 12.05 -11.33 11.83
N ARG A 332 12.24 -10.63 12.95
CA ARG A 332 13.06 -11.08 14.08
C ARG A 332 12.27 -11.94 15.05
N PHE A 333 12.96 -12.84 15.71
CA PHE A 333 12.43 -13.64 16.82
C PHE A 333 11.22 -14.51 16.47
N CYS A 334 11.11 -14.98 15.21
CA CYS A 334 10.08 -15.91 14.83
C CYS A 334 10.43 -17.35 15.22
N GLU A 335 9.56 -18.02 15.94
CA GLU A 335 9.69 -19.44 16.31
C GLU A 335 8.89 -20.32 15.32
N ILE A 336 9.58 -21.16 14.54
CA ILE A 336 8.98 -22.01 13.52
C ILE A 336 9.18 -23.47 13.90
N HIS A 337 8.10 -24.19 14.14
CA HIS A 337 8.13 -25.59 14.55
C HIS A 337 8.27 -26.57 13.37
N PRO A 338 8.65 -27.85 13.63
CA PRO A 338 8.75 -28.87 12.58
C PRO A 338 7.44 -29.09 11.80
N GLY A 339 7.56 -29.47 10.51
CA GLY A 339 6.44 -29.74 9.62
C GLY A 339 5.81 -28.49 8.99
N VAL A 340 6.24 -27.28 9.37
CA VAL A 340 5.69 -26.03 8.84
C VAL A 340 6.11 -25.81 7.38
N THR A 341 5.17 -25.35 6.57
CA THR A 341 5.39 -24.90 5.19
C THR A 341 4.95 -23.45 5.04
N ILE A 342 5.83 -22.59 4.51
CA ILE A 342 5.56 -21.16 4.27
C ILE A 342 6.02 -20.80 2.87
N THR A 343 5.11 -20.23 2.07
CA THR A 343 5.37 -19.76 0.70
C THR A 343 4.70 -18.42 0.44
N GLU A 344 5.28 -17.58 -0.41
CA GLU A 344 4.74 -16.28 -0.86
C GLU A 344 4.19 -15.41 0.28
N SER A 345 4.85 -15.41 1.43
CA SER A 345 4.30 -14.87 2.67
C SER A 345 5.28 -13.98 3.42
N ASN A 346 4.74 -13.02 4.16
CA ASN A 346 5.51 -12.21 5.08
C ASN A 346 5.11 -12.46 6.53
N LEU A 347 6.10 -12.73 7.37
CA LEU A 347 5.99 -12.78 8.82
C LEU A 347 6.74 -11.59 9.41
N ASP A 348 6.05 -10.76 10.19
CA ASP A 348 6.68 -9.64 10.91
C ASP A 348 7.49 -10.15 12.13
N ASP A 349 7.70 -9.38 13.20
CA ASP A 349 8.54 -9.80 14.33
C ASP A 349 7.73 -10.63 15.38
N ASP A 350 8.41 -11.45 16.19
CA ASP A 350 7.88 -12.18 17.34
C ASP A 350 6.71 -13.16 17.04
N ILE A 351 6.77 -13.86 15.92
CA ILE A 351 5.69 -14.77 15.49
C ILE A 351 6.00 -16.22 15.87
N GLU A 352 5.00 -16.93 16.39
CA GLU A 352 5.10 -18.35 16.67
C GLU A 352 4.22 -19.16 15.70
N VAL A 353 4.83 -20.11 14.97
CA VAL A 353 4.11 -21.00 14.04
C VAL A 353 4.32 -22.45 14.50
N HIS A 354 3.24 -23.07 14.96
CA HIS A 354 3.28 -24.43 15.46
C HIS A 354 3.32 -25.48 14.35
N ARG A 355 3.65 -26.73 14.76
CA ARG A 355 3.89 -27.88 13.87
C ARG A 355 2.81 -28.07 12.82
N ASP A 356 3.24 -28.50 11.64
CA ASP A 356 2.38 -28.92 10.52
C ASP A 356 1.49 -27.80 9.97
N ALA A 357 1.64 -26.54 10.39
CA ALA A 357 0.92 -25.40 9.84
C ALA A 357 1.34 -25.10 8.40
N ARG A 358 0.40 -24.66 7.57
CA ARG A 358 0.59 -24.26 6.18
C ARG A 358 0.21 -22.80 6.00
N ILE A 359 1.12 -22.01 5.45
CA ILE A 359 0.96 -20.57 5.26
C ILE A 359 1.36 -20.24 3.83
N GLU A 360 0.41 -19.72 3.07
CA GLU A 360 0.58 -19.37 1.67
C GLU A 360 -0.02 -17.98 1.39
N ARG A 361 0.66 -17.14 0.64
CA ARG A 361 0.19 -15.80 0.24
C ARG A 361 -0.40 -15.00 1.41
N THR A 362 0.28 -15.05 2.56
CA THR A 362 -0.29 -14.58 3.83
C THR A 362 0.64 -13.56 4.51
N GLN A 363 0.04 -12.46 4.97
CA GLN A 363 0.70 -11.51 5.86
C GLN A 363 0.37 -11.84 7.30
N ILE A 364 1.38 -12.10 8.13
CA ILE A 364 1.25 -12.26 9.58
C ILE A 364 1.99 -11.11 10.26
N ARG A 365 1.28 -10.40 11.15
CA ARG A 365 1.82 -9.23 11.84
C ARG A 365 2.37 -9.59 13.21
N ASP A 366 3.12 -8.63 13.79
CA ASP A 366 3.88 -8.78 15.05
C ASP A 366 3.11 -9.54 16.14
N GLY A 367 3.79 -10.49 16.80
CA GLY A 367 3.30 -11.20 17.98
C GLY A 367 2.13 -12.15 17.75
N ALA A 368 1.84 -12.52 16.52
CA ALA A 368 0.77 -13.46 16.22
C ALA A 368 1.19 -14.92 16.48
N ILE A 369 0.23 -15.75 16.86
CA ILE A 369 0.42 -17.18 17.11
C ILE A 369 -0.45 -17.99 16.17
N ILE A 370 0.16 -18.94 15.44
CA ILE A 370 -0.52 -19.85 14.52
C ILE A 370 -0.44 -21.27 15.07
N GLY A 371 -1.58 -21.84 15.41
CA GLY A 371 -1.72 -23.15 16.03
C GLY A 371 -1.37 -24.32 15.11
N PRO A 372 -1.20 -25.53 15.68
CA PRO A 372 -0.78 -26.72 14.93
C PRO A 372 -1.80 -27.13 13.86
N ALA A 373 -1.29 -27.55 12.70
CA ALA A 373 -2.07 -27.95 11.53
C ALA A 373 -3.04 -26.88 10.99
N ALA A 374 -2.88 -25.61 11.38
CA ALA A 374 -3.63 -24.50 10.78
C ALA A 374 -3.27 -24.32 9.31
N SER A 375 -4.26 -23.95 8.47
CA SER A 375 -4.07 -23.63 7.07
C SER A 375 -4.51 -22.19 6.79
N LEU A 376 -3.59 -21.36 6.31
CA LEU A 376 -3.82 -19.98 5.95
C LEU A 376 -3.44 -19.75 4.48
N SER A 377 -4.37 -19.28 3.66
CA SER A 377 -4.12 -18.96 2.25
C SER A 377 -4.81 -17.66 1.84
N ASP A 378 -4.07 -16.70 1.29
CA ASP A 378 -4.58 -15.36 0.95
C ASP A 378 -5.19 -14.63 2.16
N VAL A 379 -4.44 -14.51 3.26
CA VAL A 379 -4.95 -14.00 4.54
C VAL A 379 -4.07 -12.85 5.07
N VAL A 380 -4.69 -11.90 5.76
CA VAL A 380 -3.96 -10.97 6.62
C VAL A 380 -4.32 -11.23 8.08
N VAL A 381 -3.33 -11.59 8.89
CA VAL A 381 -3.47 -11.79 10.34
C VAL A 381 -2.92 -10.58 11.07
N GLY A 382 -3.77 -9.91 11.85
CA GLY A 382 -3.42 -8.72 12.65
C GLY A 382 -2.45 -9.02 13.80
N SER A 383 -1.84 -7.95 14.32
CA SER A 383 -0.87 -8.07 15.41
C SER A 383 -1.49 -8.68 16.67
N MET A 384 -0.71 -9.46 17.41
CA MET A 384 -1.13 -10.13 18.66
C MET A 384 -2.39 -11.01 18.50
N SER A 385 -2.66 -11.50 17.29
CA SER A 385 -3.79 -12.39 17.02
C SER A 385 -3.41 -13.85 17.23
N GLU A 386 -4.35 -14.64 17.68
CA GLU A 386 -4.18 -16.07 17.89
C GLU A 386 -5.11 -16.87 16.94
N VAL A 387 -4.55 -17.60 16.01
CA VAL A 387 -5.25 -18.59 15.20
C VAL A 387 -5.04 -19.94 15.88
N ARG A 388 -5.91 -20.27 16.83
CA ARG A 388 -5.87 -21.56 17.54
C ARG A 388 -6.34 -22.66 16.61
N SER A 389 -5.64 -23.80 16.66
CA SER A 389 -5.92 -24.95 15.83
C SER A 389 -5.45 -26.22 16.54
N GLU A 390 -6.06 -27.33 16.23
CA GLU A 390 -5.71 -28.65 16.76
C GLU A 390 -5.61 -29.66 15.62
N PRO A 391 -4.70 -30.66 15.66
CA PRO A 391 -4.56 -31.64 14.56
C PRO A 391 -5.86 -32.40 14.25
N TYR A 392 -6.71 -32.61 15.24
CA TYR A 392 -8.01 -33.29 15.07
C TYR A 392 -9.18 -32.37 14.76
N ASN A 393 -8.97 -31.06 14.89
CA ASN A 393 -9.95 -30.01 14.60
C ASN A 393 -9.24 -28.78 14.03
N PRO A 394 -8.67 -28.91 12.82
CA PRO A 394 -7.82 -27.86 12.23
C PRO A 394 -8.64 -26.64 11.85
N THR A 395 -8.03 -25.48 12.02
CA THR A 395 -8.55 -24.19 11.57
C THR A 395 -8.08 -23.89 10.15
N ALA A 396 -8.99 -23.46 9.27
CA ALA A 396 -8.67 -23.06 7.91
C ALA A 396 -9.22 -21.66 7.61
N ILE A 397 -8.36 -20.79 7.09
CA ILE A 397 -8.71 -19.40 6.73
C ILE A 397 -8.15 -19.14 5.34
N GLU A 398 -9.01 -18.68 4.42
CA GLU A 398 -8.63 -18.55 3.01
C GLU A 398 -9.40 -17.46 2.27
N ALA A 399 -8.94 -17.15 1.06
CA ALA A 399 -9.62 -16.29 0.10
C ALA A 399 -9.89 -14.86 0.61
N HIS A 400 -8.83 -14.10 0.84
CA HIS A 400 -8.84 -12.68 1.19
C HIS A 400 -9.51 -12.34 2.54
N VAL A 401 -9.44 -13.26 3.50
CA VAL A 401 -9.88 -12.99 4.86
C VAL A 401 -8.89 -12.07 5.57
N ALA A 402 -9.40 -11.08 6.28
CA ALA A 402 -8.60 -10.18 7.10
C ALA A 402 -9.02 -10.24 8.56
N LEU A 403 -8.08 -10.59 9.42
CA LEU A 403 -8.21 -10.52 10.87
C LEU A 403 -7.55 -9.22 11.37
N GLY A 404 -8.30 -8.42 12.11
CA GLY A 404 -7.78 -7.24 12.82
C GLY A 404 -6.83 -7.63 13.95
N ASP A 405 -6.25 -6.63 14.62
CA ASP A 405 -5.33 -6.85 15.74
C ASP A 405 -6.06 -7.51 16.93
N GLU A 406 -5.35 -8.34 17.70
CA GLU A 406 -5.86 -9.02 18.92
C GLU A 406 -7.11 -9.91 18.68
N VAL A 407 -7.28 -10.45 17.48
CA VAL A 407 -8.36 -11.41 17.18
C VAL A 407 -7.96 -12.80 17.66
N THR A 408 -8.89 -13.52 18.30
CA THR A 408 -8.72 -14.94 18.64
C THR A 408 -9.68 -15.79 17.81
N VAL A 409 -9.13 -16.70 17.04
CA VAL A 409 -9.88 -17.73 16.30
C VAL A 409 -9.71 -19.06 17.03
N TYR A 410 -10.80 -19.72 17.37
CA TYR A 410 -10.76 -21.00 18.10
C TYR A 410 -10.67 -22.21 17.14
N PRO A 411 -10.25 -23.40 17.63
CA PRO A 411 -10.05 -24.56 16.78
C PRO A 411 -11.29 -24.96 15.98
N GLY A 412 -11.06 -25.42 14.74
CA GLY A 412 -12.12 -25.88 13.82
C GLY A 412 -12.92 -24.77 13.15
N VAL A 413 -12.52 -23.52 13.27
CA VAL A 413 -13.13 -22.41 12.53
C VAL A 413 -12.68 -22.42 11.09
N HIS A 414 -13.64 -22.30 10.16
CA HIS A 414 -13.38 -22.16 8.73
C HIS A 414 -13.92 -20.82 8.25
N LEU A 415 -13.02 -19.96 7.71
CA LEU A 415 -13.37 -18.66 7.15
C LEU A 415 -12.91 -18.59 5.68
N THR A 416 -13.79 -18.11 4.80
CA THR A 416 -13.45 -17.97 3.37
C THR A 416 -14.20 -16.81 2.72
N GLY A 417 -13.64 -16.26 1.64
CA GLY A 417 -14.34 -15.34 0.76
C GLY A 417 -14.48 -13.91 1.29
N GLY A 418 -13.38 -13.22 1.56
CA GLY A 418 -13.37 -11.76 1.81
C GLY A 418 -13.99 -11.35 3.15
N ILE A 419 -13.99 -12.22 4.15
CA ILE A 419 -14.47 -11.90 5.49
C ILE A 419 -13.52 -10.94 6.18
N SER A 420 -14.07 -9.88 6.79
CA SER A 420 -13.33 -8.90 7.59
C SER A 420 -13.70 -9.00 9.05
N VAL A 421 -12.74 -9.34 9.92
CA VAL A 421 -12.94 -9.46 11.36
C VAL A 421 -12.27 -8.28 12.07
N TYR A 422 -13.06 -7.45 12.76
CA TYR A 422 -12.53 -6.28 13.45
C TYR A 422 -11.71 -6.65 14.69
N PRO A 423 -10.82 -5.73 15.14
CA PRO A 423 -9.93 -5.99 16.26
C PRO A 423 -10.63 -6.47 17.53
N ARG A 424 -9.95 -7.33 18.29
CA ARG A 424 -10.37 -7.85 19.62
C ARG A 424 -11.58 -8.78 19.62
N LEU A 425 -12.04 -9.25 18.46
CA LEU A 425 -13.11 -10.24 18.39
C LEU A 425 -12.58 -11.65 18.66
N LYS A 426 -13.46 -12.49 19.23
CA LYS A 426 -13.19 -13.90 19.49
C LYS A 426 -14.19 -14.73 18.70
N LEU A 427 -13.68 -15.59 17.80
CA LEU A 427 -14.46 -16.45 16.94
C LEU A 427 -14.48 -17.86 17.53
N PRO A 428 -15.57 -18.28 18.24
CA PRO A 428 -15.61 -19.59 18.88
C PRO A 428 -15.74 -20.72 17.87
N SER A 429 -15.34 -21.92 18.27
CA SER A 429 -15.52 -23.15 17.48
C SER A 429 -16.99 -23.32 17.07
N GLY A 430 -17.19 -23.76 15.82
CA GLY A 430 -18.53 -23.99 15.28
C GLY A 430 -19.21 -22.77 14.66
N ILE A 431 -18.60 -21.56 14.76
CA ILE A 431 -19.12 -20.37 14.07
C ILE A 431 -19.15 -20.58 12.55
N ARG A 432 -20.23 -20.10 11.89
CA ARG A 432 -20.41 -20.18 10.45
C ARG A 432 -20.63 -18.79 9.87
N VAL A 433 -19.59 -18.22 9.30
CA VAL A 433 -19.60 -16.85 8.76
C VAL A 433 -19.74 -16.90 7.23
N PRO A 434 -20.79 -16.28 6.64
CA PRO A 434 -20.92 -16.20 5.19
C PRO A 434 -19.78 -15.37 4.54
N PRO A 435 -19.38 -15.70 3.29
CA PRO A 435 -18.45 -14.90 2.53
C PRO A 435 -18.85 -13.42 2.44
N GLY A 436 -17.86 -12.50 2.39
CA GLY A 436 -18.09 -11.06 2.30
C GLY A 436 -18.60 -10.41 3.58
N THR A 437 -18.67 -11.15 4.70
CA THR A 437 -19.17 -10.61 5.98
C THR A 437 -18.16 -9.69 6.63
N GLU A 438 -18.61 -8.53 7.06
CA GLU A 438 -17.87 -7.61 7.92
C GLU A 438 -18.32 -7.79 9.38
N MET A 439 -17.44 -8.37 10.21
CA MET A 439 -17.71 -8.60 11.64
C MET A 439 -17.15 -7.44 12.44
N THR A 440 -18.03 -6.53 12.85
CA THR A 440 -17.65 -5.25 13.47
C THR A 440 -17.67 -5.26 14.99
N GLY A 441 -18.35 -6.24 15.59
CA GLY A 441 -18.52 -6.33 17.03
C GLY A 441 -19.04 -7.68 17.53
N PRO A 442 -19.12 -7.87 18.87
CA PRO A 442 -19.55 -9.13 19.47
C PRO A 442 -20.97 -9.59 19.05
N ALA A 443 -21.85 -8.64 18.70
CA ALA A 443 -23.19 -8.96 18.23
C ALA A 443 -23.16 -9.72 16.89
N ASP A 444 -22.20 -9.42 16.01
CA ASP A 444 -22.03 -10.15 14.75
C ASP A 444 -21.55 -11.59 15.02
N VAL A 445 -20.64 -11.77 15.99
CA VAL A 445 -20.19 -13.11 16.40
C VAL A 445 -21.36 -13.95 16.88
N LEU A 446 -22.23 -13.40 17.75
CA LEU A 446 -23.40 -14.09 18.25
C LEU A 446 -24.43 -14.46 17.18
N ARG A 447 -24.51 -13.66 16.10
CA ARG A 447 -25.44 -13.93 14.98
C ARG A 447 -25.05 -15.17 14.18
N TYR A 448 -23.79 -15.54 14.15
CA TYR A 448 -23.26 -16.64 13.33
C TYR A 448 -22.86 -17.88 14.14
N LEU A 449 -23.14 -17.89 15.47
CA LEU A 449 -23.06 -19.05 16.33
C LEU A 449 -24.30 -19.96 16.17
#